data_046190cf48063c8bdd708cd8f5eb0ade
#
_entry.id   046190cf48063c8bdd708cd8f5eb0ade
#
_cell.length_a   1.000
_cell.length_b   1.000
_cell.length_c   1.000
_cell.angle_alpha   90.00
_cell.angle_beta   90.00
_cell.angle_gamma   90.00
#
_symmetry.space_group_name_H-M   'P 1'
#
loop_
_entity.id
_entity.type
_entity.pdbx_description
1 polymer ?
#
loop_
_entity_poly.entity_id
_entity_poly.type
_entity_poly.pdbx_seq_one_letter_code
_entity_poly.pdbx_strand_id
1 'polypeptide(L)'
;YLLHYQREATGEVIERSVNARGLFRRIAETNWDYAEPGALFWDRIEGWNLLTNTEEFSYAGVNPCAEEPLPAGGSCLLGSINLSEFVQNPFTDHAEFDFEGLKRCVDVSVRALNEVLEEGLPLHPLQEQRESVAKWRQIGLGIMGLADCLIKLGLTYGEEDAVEMCDNIGFAMADSAIAASAMLAKEKGPFDACNTEEIMSTPYFAANTSEKTKELVRKYGLRNSQLLTIAPTGTLSTMMGISGGIEPVYANYYERKTESLHGTDVYYKVYTKIVESYMKQHGLKSDAELPDYFVTAMTLDYRQRIDMQSVWQTHIDASISSTVNVPNRFTVEETENLYMYAYEKGLKGITIFRDGCRRIGILNTSEKKEAKKLSAGEGLKRGEILLVTDDVVGKKRKLTTGCGSLHCIALFDPHTGALLETYLSKGSTGGCNNFMVGLSRMISISARGGIDIETIVDQLNSSGSCPSY
;
A
#
# COMPACT_ATOMS: atom_id res chain seq x y z
N TYR A 1 -1.09 15.18 -26.87
CA TYR A 1 -1.24 13.91 -27.58
C TYR A 1 -2.68 13.66 -28.01
N LEU A 2 -2.89 12.71 -28.92
CA LEU A 2 -4.20 12.32 -29.40
C LEU A 2 -4.66 11.07 -28.63
N LEU A 3 -5.79 11.18 -27.93
CA LEU A 3 -6.52 10.00 -27.44
C LEU A 3 -7.32 9.45 -28.60
N HIS A 4 -7.10 8.18 -28.91
CA HIS A 4 -7.83 7.47 -29.94
C HIS A 4 -8.23 6.10 -29.42
N TYR A 5 -9.53 5.79 -29.44
CA TYR A 5 -10.00 4.45 -29.13
C TYR A 5 -11.34 4.18 -29.83
N GLN A 6 -11.58 2.92 -30.12
CA GLN A 6 -12.84 2.46 -30.68
C GLN A 6 -13.68 1.78 -29.58
N ARG A 7 -14.93 2.21 -29.44
CA ARG A 7 -15.86 1.55 -28.52
C ARG A 7 -16.23 0.17 -29.06
N GLU A 8 -15.94 -0.88 -28.33
CA GLU A 8 -16.27 -2.25 -28.75
C GLU A 8 -17.76 -2.47 -29.00
N ALA A 9 -18.62 -1.91 -28.13
CA ALA A 9 -20.07 -2.09 -28.19
C ALA A 9 -20.76 -1.39 -29.39
N THR A 10 -20.17 -0.29 -29.90
CA THR A 10 -20.82 0.55 -30.93
C THR A 10 -20.01 0.68 -32.21
N GLY A 11 -18.71 0.32 -32.19
CA GLY A 11 -17.77 0.57 -33.28
C GLY A 11 -17.39 2.06 -33.45
N GLU A 12 -17.89 2.96 -32.60
CA GLU A 12 -17.63 4.39 -32.65
C GLU A 12 -16.17 4.68 -32.35
N VAL A 13 -15.50 5.42 -33.25
CA VAL A 13 -14.13 5.90 -33.04
C VAL A 13 -14.20 7.24 -32.32
N ILE A 14 -13.53 7.33 -31.20
CA ILE A 14 -13.38 8.56 -30.41
C ILE A 14 -11.96 9.07 -30.56
N GLU A 15 -11.83 10.27 -31.08
CA GLU A 15 -10.57 11.00 -31.17
C GLU A 15 -10.67 12.31 -30.39
N ARG A 16 -9.69 12.56 -29.53
CA ARG A 16 -9.65 13.80 -28.74
C ARG A 16 -8.20 14.24 -28.53
N SER A 17 -7.89 15.46 -28.95
CA SER A 17 -6.63 16.11 -28.58
C SER A 17 -6.63 16.48 -27.11
N VAL A 18 -5.59 16.08 -26.39
CA VAL A 18 -5.42 16.35 -24.96
C VAL A 18 -4.09 17.06 -24.74
N ASN A 19 -4.12 18.16 -23.98
CA ASN A 19 -2.89 18.79 -23.52
C ASN A 19 -2.28 17.94 -22.41
N ALA A 20 -1.10 17.37 -22.65
CA ALA A 20 -0.45 16.45 -21.71
C ALA A 20 -0.14 17.11 -20.36
N ARG A 21 0.35 18.36 -20.36
CA ARG A 21 0.63 19.12 -19.11
C ARG A 21 -0.65 19.39 -18.33
N GLY A 22 -1.73 19.77 -19.03
CA GLY A 22 -3.04 20.00 -18.40
C GLY A 22 -3.62 18.70 -17.78
N LEU A 23 -3.42 17.56 -18.42
CA LEU A 23 -3.83 16.27 -17.87
C LEU A 23 -2.99 15.90 -16.64
N PHE A 24 -1.67 16.06 -16.72
CA PHE A 24 -0.77 15.79 -15.61
C PHE A 24 -1.09 16.69 -14.39
N ARG A 25 -1.32 17.98 -14.64
CA ARG A 25 -1.80 18.91 -13.60
C ARG A 25 -3.08 18.42 -12.95
N ARG A 26 -4.04 17.94 -13.76
CA ARG A 26 -5.31 17.40 -13.24
C ARG A 26 -5.12 16.16 -12.37
N ILE A 27 -4.18 15.28 -12.74
CA ILE A 27 -3.81 14.11 -11.93
C ILE A 27 -3.26 14.58 -10.57
N ALA A 28 -2.33 15.54 -10.57
CA ALA A 28 -1.75 16.09 -9.35
C ALA A 28 -2.78 16.77 -8.45
N GLU A 29 -3.70 17.57 -9.01
CA GLU A 29 -4.82 18.20 -8.29
C GLU A 29 -5.72 17.16 -7.63
N THR A 30 -6.05 16.10 -8.36
CA THR A 30 -6.92 15.03 -7.84
C THR A 30 -6.23 14.25 -6.73
N ASN A 31 -4.95 13.92 -6.89
CA ASN A 31 -4.16 13.26 -5.85
C ASN A 31 -4.04 14.16 -4.60
N TRP A 32 -3.74 15.45 -4.79
CA TRP A 32 -3.62 16.41 -3.70
C TRP A 32 -4.88 16.49 -2.85
N ASP A 33 -6.06 16.43 -3.50
CA ASP A 33 -7.37 16.54 -2.83
C ASP A 33 -7.85 15.21 -2.22
N TYR A 34 -7.58 14.08 -2.89
CA TYR A 34 -8.15 12.77 -2.53
C TYR A 34 -7.10 11.69 -2.21
N ALA A 35 -5.80 11.96 -2.31
CA ALA A 35 -4.73 10.97 -2.27
C ALA A 35 -4.86 9.85 -3.34
N GLU A 36 -5.55 10.17 -4.43
CA GLU A 36 -5.78 9.31 -5.59
C GLU A 36 -5.88 10.14 -6.88
N PRO A 37 -5.41 9.62 -8.03
CA PRO A 37 -4.76 8.32 -8.23
C PRO A 37 -3.29 8.33 -7.79
N GLY A 38 -2.69 7.15 -7.55
CA GLY A 38 -1.26 6.95 -7.58
C GLY A 38 -0.74 6.98 -9.02
N ALA A 39 0.58 7.06 -9.19
CA ALA A 39 1.22 7.03 -10.49
C ALA A 39 1.98 5.73 -10.71
N LEU A 40 1.88 5.19 -11.94
CA LEU A 40 2.68 4.09 -12.45
C LEU A 40 3.43 4.58 -13.69
N PHE A 41 4.71 4.30 -13.75
CA PHE A 41 5.58 4.62 -14.88
C PHE A 41 5.79 3.36 -15.71
N TRP A 42 4.93 3.16 -16.69
CA TRP A 42 4.81 1.89 -17.41
C TRP A 42 6.07 1.51 -18.18
N ASP A 43 6.72 2.48 -18.78
CA ASP A 43 8.01 2.33 -19.45
C ASP A 43 9.12 1.83 -18.51
N ARG A 44 9.07 2.24 -17.23
CA ARG A 44 10.00 1.77 -16.19
C ARG A 44 9.66 0.33 -15.75
N ILE A 45 8.38 -0.02 -15.71
CA ILE A 45 7.93 -1.39 -15.41
C ILE A 45 8.41 -2.34 -16.51
N GLU A 46 8.19 -2.01 -17.76
CA GLU A 46 8.59 -2.83 -18.90
C GLU A 46 10.10 -2.88 -19.11
N GLY A 47 10.81 -1.77 -18.83
CA GLY A 47 12.24 -1.63 -19.11
C GLY A 47 13.18 -2.21 -18.05
N TRP A 48 12.71 -2.58 -16.85
CA TRP A 48 13.56 -2.97 -15.72
C TRP A 48 13.06 -4.23 -15.02
N ASN A 49 13.26 -5.39 -15.64
CA ASN A 49 12.90 -6.70 -15.11
C ASN A 49 13.68 -7.81 -15.82
N LEU A 50 13.52 -9.07 -15.42
CA LEU A 50 14.17 -10.24 -16.02
C LEU A 50 13.66 -10.59 -17.41
N LEU A 51 12.48 -10.11 -17.81
CA LEU A 51 11.81 -10.47 -19.06
C LEU A 51 11.73 -9.30 -20.06
N THR A 52 12.43 -8.19 -19.82
CA THR A 52 12.41 -6.99 -20.66
C THR A 52 12.68 -7.30 -22.17
N ASN A 53 13.50 -8.30 -22.46
CA ASN A 53 13.87 -8.69 -23.82
C ASN A 53 13.12 -9.93 -24.33
N THR A 54 12.10 -10.42 -23.60
CA THR A 54 11.31 -11.60 -23.98
C THR A 54 10.09 -11.18 -24.78
N GLU A 55 10.11 -11.43 -26.10
CA GLU A 55 9.10 -10.95 -27.06
C GLU A 55 7.67 -11.45 -26.74
N GLU A 56 7.53 -12.68 -26.25
CA GLU A 56 6.22 -13.26 -25.90
C GLU A 56 5.68 -12.86 -24.54
N PHE A 57 6.42 -12.06 -23.75
CA PHE A 57 6.00 -11.59 -22.44
C PHE A 57 5.43 -10.18 -22.50
N SER A 58 4.31 -9.96 -21.82
CA SER A 58 3.76 -8.64 -21.59
C SER A 58 3.04 -8.56 -20.26
N TYR A 59 3.18 -7.44 -19.58
CA TYR A 59 2.38 -7.15 -18.40
C TYR A 59 0.96 -6.75 -18.79
N ALA A 60 -0.04 -7.30 -18.11
CA ALA A 60 -1.46 -6.95 -18.28
C ALA A 60 -1.91 -5.86 -17.29
N GLY A 61 -1.25 -5.74 -16.15
CA GLY A 61 -1.59 -4.78 -15.11
C GLY A 61 -0.74 -4.94 -13.86
N VAL A 62 -1.13 -4.22 -12.81
CA VAL A 62 -0.53 -4.31 -11.47
C VAL A 62 -1.61 -4.55 -10.43
N ASN A 63 -1.24 -5.10 -9.29
CA ASN A 63 -2.12 -5.22 -8.13
C ASN A 63 -2.46 -3.83 -7.52
N PRO A 64 -3.46 -3.71 -6.64
CA PRO A 64 -3.89 -2.42 -6.07
C PRO A 64 -2.81 -1.63 -5.34
N CYS A 65 -1.81 -2.31 -4.76
CA CYS A 65 -0.70 -1.67 -4.05
C CYS A 65 0.51 -1.36 -4.95
N ALA A 66 0.44 -1.72 -6.25
CA ALA A 66 1.40 -1.40 -7.30
C ALA A 66 2.78 -2.10 -7.19
N GLU A 67 2.95 -3.06 -6.30
CA GLU A 67 4.22 -3.80 -6.18
C GLU A 67 4.33 -4.99 -7.13
N GLU A 68 3.22 -5.53 -7.66
CA GLU A 68 3.19 -6.72 -8.50
C GLU A 68 2.67 -6.44 -9.92
N PRO A 69 3.51 -5.99 -10.84
CA PRO A 69 3.18 -6.06 -12.26
C PRO A 69 3.13 -7.54 -12.68
N LEU A 70 2.04 -7.93 -13.34
CA LEU A 70 1.77 -9.32 -13.71
C LEU A 70 1.25 -9.44 -15.14
N PRO A 71 1.52 -10.55 -15.83
CA PRO A 71 0.85 -10.90 -17.08
C PRO A 71 -0.62 -11.27 -16.85
N ALA A 72 -1.40 -11.38 -17.90
CA ALA A 72 -2.77 -11.89 -17.80
C ALA A 72 -2.78 -13.27 -17.12
N GLY A 73 -3.69 -13.48 -16.18
CA GLY A 73 -3.77 -14.70 -15.37
C GLY A 73 -2.62 -14.88 -14.36
N GLY A 74 -1.79 -13.87 -14.13
CA GLY A 74 -0.74 -13.90 -13.10
C GLY A 74 -1.30 -13.91 -11.69
N SER A 75 -0.50 -14.37 -10.72
CA SER A 75 -0.85 -14.41 -9.29
C SER A 75 0.21 -13.76 -8.43
N CYS A 76 -0.21 -12.97 -7.45
CA CYS A 76 0.68 -12.47 -6.39
C CYS A 76 0.97 -13.59 -5.38
N LEU A 77 2.22 -14.01 -5.28
CA LEU A 77 2.68 -14.95 -4.26
C LEU A 77 3.81 -14.29 -3.47
N LEU A 78 3.50 -13.78 -2.29
CA LEU A 78 4.34 -12.86 -1.55
C LEU A 78 4.99 -13.48 -0.31
N GLY A 79 6.24 -13.10 -0.07
CA GLY A 79 6.96 -13.32 1.18
C GLY A 79 7.73 -12.05 1.57
N SER A 80 8.03 -11.87 2.84
CA SER A 80 8.77 -10.70 3.30
C SER A 80 9.74 -11.06 4.42
N ILE A 81 11.01 -10.67 4.24
CA ILE A 81 12.09 -10.88 5.20
C ILE A 81 12.14 -9.70 6.17
N ASN A 82 12.20 -9.97 7.48
CA ASN A 82 12.44 -8.94 8.48
C ASN A 82 13.93 -8.58 8.54
N LEU A 83 14.33 -7.48 7.90
CA LEU A 83 15.72 -7.04 7.84
C LEU A 83 16.30 -6.71 9.22
N SER A 84 15.46 -6.29 10.17
CA SER A 84 15.93 -5.87 11.49
C SER A 84 16.53 -7.01 12.33
N GLU A 85 16.27 -8.28 11.95
CA GLU A 85 16.82 -9.46 12.64
C GLU A 85 18.27 -9.81 12.21
N PHE A 86 18.77 -9.16 11.16
CA PHE A 86 20.13 -9.37 10.67
C PHE A 86 21.13 -8.36 11.24
N VAL A 87 20.71 -7.48 12.15
CA VAL A 87 21.63 -6.55 12.80
C VAL A 87 22.21 -7.18 14.05
N GLN A 88 23.53 -7.33 14.06
CA GLN A 88 24.31 -7.76 15.21
C GLN A 88 24.73 -6.54 16.04
N ASN A 89 24.86 -6.70 17.35
CA ASN A 89 25.22 -5.62 18.30
C ASN A 89 24.38 -4.32 18.12
N PRO A 90 23.04 -4.40 18.04
CA PRO A 90 22.20 -3.26 17.71
C PRO A 90 22.38 -2.09 18.68
N PHE A 91 22.27 -0.86 18.16
CA PHE A 91 22.35 0.38 18.91
C PHE A 91 23.73 0.64 19.56
N THR A 92 24.79 0.12 18.98
CA THR A 92 26.18 0.33 19.43
C THR A 92 27.08 0.76 18.27
N ASP A 93 28.26 1.30 18.58
CA ASP A 93 29.29 1.65 17.59
C ASP A 93 29.86 0.42 16.83
N HIS A 94 29.50 -0.78 17.25
CA HIS A 94 29.88 -2.06 16.64
C HIS A 94 28.69 -2.77 15.97
N ALA A 95 27.62 -2.02 15.69
CA ALA A 95 26.49 -2.57 14.97
C ALA A 95 26.88 -2.92 13.54
N GLU A 96 26.57 -4.13 13.11
CA GLU A 96 26.89 -4.63 11.78
C GLU A 96 25.73 -5.48 11.21
N PHE A 97 25.65 -5.54 9.88
CA PHE A 97 24.61 -6.30 9.19
C PHE A 97 25.15 -7.67 8.76
N ASP A 98 24.42 -8.75 9.10
CA ASP A 98 24.76 -10.14 8.75
C ASP A 98 24.30 -10.48 7.30
N PHE A 99 25.14 -10.13 6.34
CA PHE A 99 24.91 -10.44 4.92
C PHE A 99 24.83 -11.95 4.65
N GLU A 100 25.64 -12.77 5.33
CA GLU A 100 25.63 -14.21 5.13
C GLU A 100 24.35 -14.86 5.68
N GLY A 101 23.84 -14.36 6.79
CA GLY A 101 22.53 -14.73 7.32
C GLY A 101 21.40 -14.36 6.35
N LEU A 102 21.46 -13.16 5.79
CA LEU A 102 20.49 -12.71 4.78
C LEU A 102 20.49 -13.62 3.55
N LYS A 103 21.65 -13.90 2.95
CA LYS A 103 21.77 -14.77 1.76
C LYS A 103 21.17 -16.16 2.00
N ARG A 104 21.43 -16.75 3.17
CA ARG A 104 20.82 -18.05 3.55
C ARG A 104 19.31 -17.95 3.70
N CYS A 105 18.82 -16.86 4.29
CA CYS A 105 17.39 -16.62 4.43
C CYS A 105 16.71 -16.44 3.08
N VAL A 106 17.32 -15.72 2.14
CA VAL A 106 16.82 -15.53 0.77
C VAL A 106 16.71 -16.88 0.04
N ASP A 107 17.75 -17.73 0.09
CA ASP A 107 17.70 -19.07 -0.54
C ASP A 107 16.52 -19.89 0.00
N VAL A 108 16.36 -19.96 1.31
CA VAL A 108 15.26 -20.70 1.94
C VAL A 108 13.90 -20.09 1.57
N SER A 109 13.78 -18.77 1.53
CA SER A 109 12.53 -18.08 1.21
C SER A 109 12.10 -18.29 -0.23
N VAL A 110 13.02 -18.19 -1.20
CA VAL A 110 12.76 -18.48 -2.61
C VAL A 110 12.29 -19.92 -2.78
N ARG A 111 12.93 -20.89 -2.13
CA ARG A 111 12.53 -22.31 -2.11
C ARG A 111 11.12 -22.47 -1.52
N ALA A 112 10.86 -21.87 -0.38
CA ALA A 112 9.55 -21.95 0.28
C ALA A 112 8.42 -21.39 -0.60
N LEU A 113 8.63 -20.23 -1.24
CA LEU A 113 7.66 -19.66 -2.18
C LEU A 113 7.42 -20.56 -3.39
N ASN A 114 8.46 -21.23 -3.91
CA ASN A 114 8.29 -22.22 -4.97
C ASN A 114 7.45 -23.43 -4.52
N GLU A 115 7.65 -23.96 -3.31
CA GLU A 115 6.81 -25.06 -2.82
C GLU A 115 5.35 -24.63 -2.64
N VAL A 116 5.10 -23.43 -2.12
CA VAL A 116 3.73 -22.86 -2.04
C VAL A 116 3.11 -22.72 -3.43
N LEU A 117 3.89 -22.28 -4.44
CA LEU A 117 3.43 -22.19 -5.82
C LEU A 117 3.07 -23.58 -6.38
N GLU A 118 3.93 -24.59 -6.17
CA GLU A 118 3.71 -25.96 -6.63
C GLU A 118 2.43 -26.56 -6.02
N GLU A 119 2.24 -26.41 -4.72
CA GLU A 119 1.05 -26.93 -4.01
C GLU A 119 -0.21 -26.16 -4.42
N GLY A 120 -0.14 -24.85 -4.59
CA GLY A 120 -1.27 -23.98 -4.93
C GLY A 120 -1.75 -24.13 -6.38
N LEU A 121 -0.83 -24.39 -7.29
CA LEU A 121 -1.10 -24.42 -8.73
C LEU A 121 -2.27 -25.36 -9.13
N PRO A 122 -2.33 -26.64 -8.74
CA PRO A 122 -3.45 -27.53 -9.09
C PRO A 122 -4.75 -27.17 -8.37
N LEU A 123 -4.69 -26.44 -7.27
CA LEU A 123 -5.85 -26.09 -6.44
C LEU A 123 -6.56 -24.82 -6.93
N HIS A 124 -5.92 -24.01 -7.77
CA HIS A 124 -6.49 -22.75 -8.24
C HIS A 124 -7.71 -23.03 -9.14
N PRO A 125 -8.88 -22.39 -8.89
CA PRO A 125 -10.11 -22.71 -9.61
C PRO A 125 -10.11 -22.24 -11.07
N LEU A 126 -9.39 -21.16 -11.39
CA LEU A 126 -9.34 -20.57 -12.73
C LEU A 126 -8.24 -21.23 -13.58
N GLN A 127 -8.63 -21.77 -14.73
CA GLN A 127 -7.71 -22.44 -15.67
C GLN A 127 -6.66 -21.46 -16.21
N GLU A 128 -7.09 -20.27 -16.63
CA GLU A 128 -6.20 -19.22 -17.13
C GLU A 128 -5.06 -18.89 -16.15
N GLN A 129 -5.40 -18.84 -14.87
CA GLN A 129 -4.39 -18.58 -13.83
C GLN A 129 -3.44 -19.75 -13.65
N ARG A 130 -3.93 -21.00 -13.70
CA ARG A 130 -3.05 -22.18 -13.66
C ARG A 130 -2.08 -22.19 -14.82
N GLU A 131 -2.54 -21.90 -16.03
CA GLU A 131 -1.72 -21.88 -17.24
C GLU A 131 -0.66 -20.77 -17.19
N SER A 132 -1.06 -19.55 -16.82
CA SER A 132 -0.14 -18.42 -16.71
C SER A 132 0.92 -18.64 -15.64
N VAL A 133 0.51 -19.11 -14.44
CA VAL A 133 1.43 -19.37 -13.33
C VAL A 133 2.36 -20.55 -13.64
N ALA A 134 1.89 -21.60 -14.31
CA ALA A 134 2.74 -22.70 -14.76
C ALA A 134 3.83 -22.22 -15.74
N LYS A 135 3.43 -21.38 -16.70
CA LYS A 135 4.32 -20.83 -17.74
C LYS A 135 5.40 -19.92 -17.18
N TRP A 136 5.03 -18.96 -16.31
CA TRP A 136 5.90 -17.87 -15.86
C TRP A 136 6.48 -18.05 -14.46
N ARG A 137 5.80 -18.75 -13.57
CA ARG A 137 6.25 -19.10 -12.22
C ARG A 137 6.75 -17.89 -11.41
N GLN A 138 6.01 -16.80 -11.43
CA GLN A 138 6.35 -15.57 -10.72
C GLN A 138 6.17 -15.74 -9.20
N ILE A 139 7.12 -15.21 -8.44
CA ILE A 139 7.08 -15.06 -6.98
C ILE A 139 7.49 -13.63 -6.62
N GLY A 140 7.17 -13.20 -5.40
CA GLY A 140 7.49 -11.87 -4.90
C GLY A 140 8.07 -11.94 -3.49
N LEU A 141 9.39 -12.05 -3.37
CA LEU A 141 10.08 -11.95 -2.08
C LEU A 141 10.48 -10.51 -1.82
N GLY A 142 10.05 -9.96 -0.69
CA GLY A 142 10.33 -8.59 -0.28
C GLY A 142 10.90 -8.46 1.12
N ILE A 143 10.74 -7.27 1.67
CA ILE A 143 11.30 -6.89 2.97
C ILE A 143 10.24 -6.28 3.88
N MET A 144 10.50 -6.27 5.16
CA MET A 144 9.89 -5.47 6.22
C MET A 144 10.92 -5.16 7.29
N GLY A 145 10.67 -4.22 8.19
CA GLY A 145 11.61 -3.84 9.24
C GLY A 145 12.84 -3.08 8.73
N LEU A 146 12.78 -2.44 7.55
CA LEU A 146 13.90 -1.68 7.00
C LEU A 146 14.28 -0.50 7.91
N ALA A 147 13.31 0.32 8.31
CA ALA A 147 13.58 1.46 9.18
C ALA A 147 14.12 1.02 10.55
N ASP A 148 13.59 -0.08 11.11
CA ASP A 148 14.14 -0.67 12.34
C ASP A 148 15.56 -1.17 12.16
N CYS A 149 15.90 -1.75 11.00
CA CYS A 149 17.25 -2.17 10.67
C CYS A 149 18.23 -0.98 10.66
N LEU A 150 17.87 0.11 9.96
CA LEU A 150 18.68 1.32 9.88
C LEU A 150 18.88 1.96 11.28
N ILE A 151 17.81 2.08 12.07
CA ILE A 151 17.90 2.57 13.46
C ILE A 151 18.83 1.68 14.31
N LYS A 152 18.73 0.35 14.19
CA LYS A 152 19.62 -0.58 14.91
C LYS A 152 21.08 -0.42 14.51
N LEU A 153 21.36 -0.02 13.27
CA LEU A 153 22.70 0.28 12.75
C LEU A 153 23.17 1.71 13.07
N GLY A 154 22.31 2.57 13.62
CA GLY A 154 22.61 3.98 13.86
C GLY A 154 22.61 4.84 12.60
N LEU A 155 21.91 4.39 11.52
CA LEU A 155 21.84 5.07 10.23
C LEU A 155 20.55 5.86 10.10
N THR A 156 20.64 7.07 9.56
CA THR A 156 19.49 7.92 9.30
C THR A 156 18.82 7.54 7.98
N TYR A 157 17.56 7.14 8.02
CA TYR A 157 16.79 6.82 6.80
C TYR A 157 16.85 7.99 5.79
N GLY A 158 17.35 7.71 4.58
CA GLY A 158 17.44 8.69 3.48
C GLY A 158 18.75 9.47 3.40
N GLU A 159 19.68 9.31 4.35
CA GLU A 159 21.04 9.83 4.26
C GLU A 159 21.93 8.89 3.44
N GLU A 160 23.08 9.40 2.99
CA GLU A 160 23.95 8.72 2.02
C GLU A 160 24.44 7.34 2.49
N ASP A 161 24.83 7.23 3.75
CA ASP A 161 25.28 5.96 4.35
C ASP A 161 24.16 4.92 4.48
N ALA A 162 22.93 5.35 4.75
CA ALA A 162 21.77 4.49 4.74
C ALA A 162 21.40 4.04 3.32
N VAL A 163 21.52 4.91 2.33
CA VAL A 163 21.33 4.59 0.91
C VAL A 163 22.36 3.57 0.44
N GLU A 164 23.65 3.74 0.79
CA GLU A 164 24.72 2.79 0.48
C GLU A 164 24.47 1.42 1.14
N MET A 165 24.04 1.41 2.41
CA MET A 165 23.69 0.17 3.10
C MET A 165 22.53 -0.55 2.39
N CYS A 166 21.51 0.19 1.97
CA CYS A 166 20.37 -0.37 1.21
C CYS A 166 20.76 -0.90 -0.17
N ASP A 167 21.70 -0.25 -0.87
CA ASP A 167 22.27 -0.74 -2.12
C ASP A 167 22.96 -2.09 -1.92
N ASN A 168 23.81 -2.20 -0.90
CA ASN A 168 24.50 -3.44 -0.57
C ASN A 168 23.53 -4.57 -0.17
N ILE A 169 22.51 -4.28 0.64
CA ILE A 169 21.49 -5.27 1.03
C ILE A 169 20.66 -5.69 -0.18
N GLY A 170 20.23 -4.73 -1.00
CA GLY A 170 19.44 -4.98 -2.20
C GLY A 170 20.17 -5.85 -3.21
N PHE A 171 21.45 -5.54 -3.50
CA PHE A 171 22.28 -6.37 -4.36
C PHE A 171 22.45 -7.80 -3.81
N ALA A 172 22.74 -7.95 -2.51
CA ALA A 172 22.86 -9.26 -1.88
C ALA A 172 21.57 -10.08 -1.97
N MET A 173 20.40 -9.45 -1.83
CA MET A 173 19.10 -10.11 -2.01
C MET A 173 18.88 -10.53 -3.46
N ALA A 174 19.11 -9.64 -4.43
CA ALA A 174 18.87 -9.91 -5.84
C ALA A 174 19.78 -11.02 -6.36
N ASP A 175 21.10 -10.93 -6.13
CA ASP A 175 22.05 -11.95 -6.53
C ASP A 175 21.73 -13.32 -5.91
N SER A 176 21.37 -13.34 -4.61
CA SER A 176 21.04 -14.58 -3.91
C SER A 176 19.70 -15.19 -4.39
N ALA A 177 18.70 -14.35 -4.67
CA ALA A 177 17.41 -14.81 -5.18
C ALA A 177 17.53 -15.43 -6.59
N ILE A 178 18.28 -14.77 -7.47
CA ILE A 178 18.57 -15.26 -8.82
C ILE A 178 19.38 -16.58 -8.74
N ALA A 179 20.40 -16.65 -7.88
CA ALA A 179 21.17 -17.87 -7.66
C ALA A 179 20.31 -19.03 -7.11
N ALA A 180 19.43 -18.76 -6.16
CA ALA A 180 18.50 -19.76 -5.61
C ALA A 180 17.53 -20.27 -6.67
N SER A 181 16.98 -19.39 -7.50
CA SER A 181 16.11 -19.77 -8.63
C SER A 181 16.85 -20.61 -9.67
N ALA A 182 18.13 -20.30 -9.96
CA ALA A 182 18.96 -21.12 -10.85
C ALA A 182 19.25 -22.51 -10.26
N MET A 183 19.46 -22.60 -8.95
CA MET A 183 19.64 -23.90 -8.28
C MET A 183 18.34 -24.72 -8.26
N LEU A 184 17.18 -24.07 -8.10
CA LEU A 184 15.88 -24.75 -8.26
C LEU A 184 15.66 -25.21 -9.72
N ALA A 185 16.07 -24.41 -10.70
CA ALA A 185 16.02 -24.82 -12.10
C ALA A 185 16.89 -26.05 -12.39
N LYS A 186 18.05 -26.17 -11.74
CA LYS A 186 18.89 -27.38 -11.79
C LYS A 186 18.17 -28.61 -11.24
N GLU A 187 17.39 -28.45 -10.17
CA GLU A 187 16.70 -29.54 -9.47
C GLU A 187 15.38 -29.96 -10.14
N LYS A 188 14.60 -28.98 -10.59
CA LYS A 188 13.20 -29.14 -11.04
C LYS A 188 12.96 -28.70 -12.49
N GLY A 189 13.98 -28.25 -13.22
CA GLY A 189 13.86 -27.62 -14.53
C GLY A 189 13.58 -26.10 -14.46
N PRO A 190 13.92 -25.36 -15.51
CA PRO A 190 13.58 -23.94 -15.62
C PRO A 190 12.06 -23.75 -15.78
N PHE A 191 11.57 -22.48 -15.71
CA PHE A 191 10.18 -22.18 -16.08
C PHE A 191 10.00 -22.38 -17.60
N ASP A 192 8.76 -22.67 -18.04
CA ASP A 192 8.49 -23.18 -19.40
C ASP A 192 8.96 -22.22 -20.52
N ALA A 193 8.78 -20.92 -20.34
CA ALA A 193 9.19 -19.89 -21.29
C ALA A 193 10.59 -19.31 -21.02
N CYS A 194 11.46 -20.02 -20.28
CA CYS A 194 12.78 -19.53 -19.92
C CYS A 194 13.73 -19.49 -21.12
N ASN A 195 14.03 -18.29 -21.58
CA ASN A 195 15.10 -18.04 -22.54
C ASN A 195 16.30 -17.41 -21.81
N THR A 196 17.30 -18.22 -21.54
CA THR A 196 18.48 -17.82 -20.76
C THR A 196 19.27 -16.69 -21.44
N GLU A 197 19.36 -16.67 -22.76
CA GLU A 197 20.10 -15.62 -23.49
C GLU A 197 19.38 -14.26 -23.38
N GLU A 198 18.06 -14.25 -23.55
CA GLU A 198 17.25 -13.04 -23.40
C GLU A 198 17.33 -12.50 -21.97
N ILE A 199 17.17 -13.36 -20.96
CA ILE A 199 17.27 -12.99 -19.54
C ILE A 199 18.62 -12.37 -19.22
N MET A 200 19.71 -13.03 -19.63
CA MET A 200 21.07 -12.56 -19.35
C MET A 200 21.42 -11.26 -20.09
N SER A 201 20.70 -10.92 -21.16
CA SER A 201 20.87 -9.67 -21.91
C SER A 201 20.13 -8.48 -21.30
N THR A 202 19.26 -8.69 -20.29
CA THR A 202 18.49 -7.61 -19.67
C THR A 202 19.37 -6.68 -18.81
N PRO A 203 19.09 -5.38 -18.80
CA PRO A 203 19.81 -4.43 -17.94
C PRO A 203 19.71 -4.80 -16.45
N TYR A 204 18.53 -5.25 -16.01
CA TYR A 204 18.31 -5.68 -14.62
C TYR A 204 19.24 -6.82 -14.22
N PHE A 205 19.30 -7.88 -15.03
CA PHE A 205 20.16 -9.04 -14.78
C PHE A 205 21.64 -8.63 -14.72
N ALA A 206 22.09 -7.80 -15.67
CA ALA A 206 23.48 -7.34 -15.70
C ALA A 206 23.89 -6.55 -14.44
N ALA A 207 22.98 -5.73 -13.90
CA ALA A 207 23.21 -4.91 -12.72
C ALA A 207 23.18 -5.71 -11.41
N ASN A 208 22.43 -6.83 -11.36
CA ASN A 208 22.07 -7.52 -10.12
C ASN A 208 22.67 -8.93 -9.97
N THR A 209 23.68 -9.28 -10.75
CA THR A 209 24.29 -10.61 -10.70
C THR A 209 25.80 -10.59 -10.63
N SER A 210 26.33 -11.38 -9.70
CA SER A 210 27.76 -11.73 -9.62
C SER A 210 28.14 -12.71 -10.75
N GLU A 211 29.44 -12.79 -11.06
CA GLU A 211 29.93 -13.74 -12.10
C GLU A 211 29.55 -15.20 -11.76
N LYS A 212 29.57 -15.57 -10.47
CA LYS A 212 29.16 -16.89 -10.00
C LYS A 212 27.68 -17.16 -10.33
N THR A 213 26.81 -16.20 -10.09
CA THR A 213 25.38 -16.29 -10.37
C THR A 213 25.11 -16.32 -11.87
N LYS A 214 25.84 -15.53 -12.68
CA LYS A 214 25.77 -15.58 -14.14
C LYS A 214 26.12 -16.97 -14.69
N GLU A 215 27.15 -17.63 -14.14
CA GLU A 215 27.51 -19.01 -14.53
C GLU A 215 26.40 -20.02 -14.19
N LEU A 216 25.75 -19.88 -13.02
CA LEU A 216 24.64 -20.73 -12.65
C LEU A 216 23.46 -20.58 -13.60
N VAL A 217 23.06 -19.35 -13.91
CA VAL A 217 21.96 -19.05 -14.83
C VAL A 217 22.26 -19.51 -16.23
N ARG A 218 23.47 -19.27 -16.73
CA ARG A 218 23.90 -19.76 -18.06
C ARG A 218 23.78 -21.27 -18.19
N LYS A 219 24.04 -21.98 -17.11
CA LYS A 219 24.05 -23.45 -17.11
C LYS A 219 22.68 -24.07 -16.91
N TYR A 220 21.83 -23.47 -16.10
CA TYR A 220 20.59 -24.10 -15.62
C TYR A 220 19.31 -23.31 -15.95
N GLY A 221 19.42 -22.07 -16.42
CA GLY A 221 18.28 -21.13 -16.53
C GLY A 221 17.76 -20.69 -15.17
N LEU A 222 16.52 -20.21 -15.13
CA LEU A 222 15.81 -19.80 -13.91
C LEU A 222 14.53 -20.62 -13.71
N ARG A 223 14.18 -20.93 -12.46
CA ARG A 223 12.90 -21.55 -12.10
C ARG A 223 11.74 -20.56 -12.07
N ASN A 224 12.03 -19.27 -11.87
CA ASN A 224 11.08 -18.18 -11.71
C ASN A 224 11.42 -17.05 -12.68
N SER A 225 10.41 -16.45 -13.28
CA SER A 225 10.56 -15.31 -14.19
C SER A 225 10.53 -13.97 -13.48
N GLN A 226 10.08 -13.92 -12.24
CA GLN A 226 10.06 -12.77 -11.34
C GLN A 226 10.35 -13.25 -9.93
N LEU A 227 11.13 -12.51 -9.14
CA LEU A 227 11.65 -12.94 -7.87
C LEU A 227 11.39 -11.97 -6.73
N LEU A 228 11.66 -10.68 -6.92
CA LEU A 228 11.66 -9.69 -5.84
C LEU A 228 10.59 -8.61 -6.03
N THR A 229 9.91 -8.30 -4.93
CA THR A 229 8.94 -7.21 -4.84
C THR A 229 8.91 -6.64 -3.42
N ILE A 230 8.53 -5.39 -3.23
CA ILE A 230 8.34 -4.87 -1.87
C ILE A 230 6.87 -4.55 -1.65
N ALA A 231 6.19 -5.45 -0.94
CA ALA A 231 4.81 -5.30 -0.53
C ALA A 231 4.66 -4.38 0.70
N PRO A 232 3.47 -3.81 0.96
CA PRO A 232 3.26 -2.92 2.11
C PRO A 232 3.46 -3.58 3.47
N THR A 233 3.20 -4.88 3.58
CA THR A 233 3.26 -5.69 4.82
C THR A 233 2.51 -5.11 6.02
N GLY A 234 1.50 -4.25 5.80
CA GLY A 234 0.85 -3.46 6.85
C GLY A 234 0.40 -4.24 8.08
N THR A 235 -0.33 -5.34 7.89
CA THR A 235 -0.80 -6.19 9.00
C THR A 235 0.33 -7.00 9.62
N LEU A 236 1.22 -7.59 8.80
CA LEU A 236 2.33 -8.42 9.29
C LEU A 236 3.31 -7.59 10.13
N SER A 237 3.75 -6.45 9.62
CA SER A 237 4.68 -5.57 10.33
C SER A 237 4.08 -5.02 11.63
N THR A 238 2.79 -4.64 11.63
CA THR A 238 2.09 -4.20 12.84
C THR A 238 2.01 -5.32 13.88
N MET A 239 1.69 -6.56 13.49
CA MET A 239 1.65 -7.71 14.37
C MET A 239 3.03 -8.00 15.01
N MET A 240 4.09 -7.84 14.24
CA MET A 240 5.47 -8.01 14.72
C MET A 240 5.99 -6.78 15.47
N GLY A 241 5.39 -5.61 15.29
CA GLY A 241 5.77 -4.33 15.89
C GLY A 241 7.05 -3.73 15.28
N ILE A 242 7.17 -3.83 13.95
CA ILE A 242 8.26 -3.29 13.14
C ILE A 242 7.72 -2.43 12.00
N SER A 243 8.58 -1.74 11.27
CA SER A 243 8.22 -0.96 10.07
C SER A 243 7.78 -1.87 8.91
N GLY A 244 6.83 -1.41 8.10
CA GLY A 244 6.30 -2.14 6.95
C GLY A 244 7.04 -1.84 5.66
N GLY A 245 7.30 -2.88 4.86
CA GLY A 245 7.89 -2.74 3.53
C GLY A 245 9.12 -1.83 3.50
N ILE A 246 9.08 -0.86 2.60
CA ILE A 246 10.12 0.18 2.46
C ILE A 246 9.86 1.41 3.34
N GLU A 247 8.74 1.43 4.08
CA GLU A 247 8.30 2.63 4.77
C GLU A 247 9.21 2.99 5.95
N PRO A 248 9.48 4.30 6.20
CA PRO A 248 10.08 4.75 7.46
C PRO A 248 9.12 4.48 8.62
N VAL A 249 9.62 4.59 9.85
CA VAL A 249 8.75 4.55 11.04
C VAL A 249 7.70 5.68 10.92
N TYR A 250 6.43 5.34 11.05
CA TYR A 250 5.36 6.33 10.88
C TYR A 250 5.39 7.39 11.98
N ALA A 251 5.51 6.95 13.24
CA ALA A 251 5.66 7.80 14.42
C ALA A 251 6.41 7.04 15.51
N ASN A 252 7.18 7.74 16.36
CA ASN A 252 7.92 7.13 17.45
C ASN A 252 7.01 6.65 18.60
N TYR A 253 5.82 7.22 18.71
CA TYR A 253 4.80 6.84 19.70
C TYR A 253 3.39 7.17 19.17
N TYR A 254 2.37 6.60 19.81
CA TYR A 254 1.00 7.04 19.73
C TYR A 254 0.47 7.37 21.11
N GLU A 255 -0.53 8.24 21.19
CA GLU A 255 -1.18 8.57 22.43
C GLU A 255 -2.37 7.64 22.68
N ARG A 256 -2.39 7.00 23.83
CA ARG A 256 -3.49 6.19 24.29
C ARG A 256 -4.26 6.95 25.37
N LYS A 257 -5.52 7.21 25.10
CA LYS A 257 -6.47 7.73 26.09
C LYS A 257 -6.95 6.59 26.99
N THR A 258 -6.85 6.75 28.29
CA THR A 258 -7.52 5.86 29.24
C THR A 258 -8.62 6.62 29.92
N GLU A 259 -9.83 6.05 29.97
CA GLU A 259 -10.92 6.58 30.77
C GLU A 259 -10.56 6.41 32.22
N SER A 260 -10.54 7.53 32.97
CA SER A 260 -10.35 7.52 34.40
C SER A 260 -11.69 7.27 35.05
N LEU A 261 -11.74 6.36 36.02
CA LEU A 261 -12.90 6.15 36.93
C LEU A 261 -13.28 7.41 37.72
N HIS A 262 -12.47 8.48 37.67
CA HIS A 262 -12.61 9.71 38.44
C HIS A 262 -12.76 10.98 37.56
N GLY A 263 -13.13 10.85 36.29
CA GLY A 263 -13.63 11.97 35.49
C GLY A 263 -12.60 12.86 34.78
N THR A 264 -11.29 12.53 34.83
CA THR A 264 -10.26 13.19 34.01
C THR A 264 -9.57 12.21 33.12
N ASP A 265 -9.66 12.44 31.79
CA ASP A 265 -8.95 11.64 30.80
C ASP A 265 -7.44 11.75 30.98
N VAL A 266 -6.74 10.62 31.01
CA VAL A 266 -5.29 10.58 31.09
C VAL A 266 -4.76 10.03 29.78
N TYR A 267 -3.81 10.75 29.17
CA TYR A 267 -3.15 10.35 27.94
C TYR A 267 -1.77 9.81 28.25
N TYR A 268 -1.45 8.64 27.68
CA TYR A 268 -0.14 8.00 27.80
C TYR A 268 0.49 7.85 26.43
N LYS A 269 1.79 8.19 26.34
CA LYS A 269 2.60 7.83 25.18
C LYS A 269 2.86 6.32 25.18
N VAL A 270 2.53 5.64 24.10
CA VAL A 270 2.89 4.24 23.86
C VAL A 270 3.91 4.24 22.74
N TYR A 271 5.16 3.97 23.10
CA TYR A 271 6.26 3.96 22.17
C TYR A 271 6.22 2.74 21.24
N THR A 272 6.76 2.89 20.03
CA THR A 272 7.01 1.76 19.14
C THR A 272 8.06 0.83 19.74
N LYS A 273 8.06 -0.44 19.38
CA LYS A 273 8.99 -1.42 19.94
C LYS A 273 10.46 -1.02 19.79
N ILE A 274 10.81 -0.44 18.62
CA ILE A 274 12.19 0.00 18.35
C ILE A 274 12.61 1.14 19.29
N VAL A 275 11.73 2.11 19.51
CA VAL A 275 11.97 3.23 20.46
C VAL A 275 12.06 2.71 21.89
N GLU A 276 11.13 1.86 22.31
CA GLU A 276 11.14 1.27 23.66
C GLU A 276 12.42 0.47 23.91
N SER A 277 12.86 -0.34 22.93
CA SER A 277 14.09 -1.13 23.02
C SER A 277 15.32 -0.25 23.16
N TYR A 278 15.42 0.81 22.34
CA TYR A 278 16.53 1.78 22.42
C TYR A 278 16.57 2.50 23.76
N MET A 279 15.43 3.07 24.19
CA MET A 279 15.32 3.78 25.47
C MET A 279 15.71 2.89 26.66
N LYS A 280 15.28 1.63 26.63
CA LYS A 280 15.63 0.65 27.67
C LYS A 280 17.13 0.35 27.70
N GLN A 281 17.76 0.14 26.53
CA GLN A 281 19.19 -0.17 26.44
C GLN A 281 20.06 0.99 26.92
N HIS A 282 19.67 2.23 26.61
CA HIS A 282 20.44 3.44 26.96
C HIS A 282 19.96 4.13 28.25
N GLY A 283 18.93 3.59 28.92
CA GLY A 283 18.41 4.15 30.18
C GLY A 283 17.71 5.50 30.02
N LEU A 284 17.19 5.83 28.81
CA LEU A 284 16.52 7.09 28.52
C LEU A 284 15.13 7.15 29.19
N LYS A 285 14.72 8.35 29.57
CA LYS A 285 13.42 8.59 30.24
C LYS A 285 12.40 9.30 29.33
N SER A 286 12.85 9.88 28.23
CA SER A 286 12.03 10.67 27.34
C SER A 286 12.44 10.42 25.87
N ASP A 287 11.47 10.46 24.97
CA ASP A 287 11.68 10.47 23.52
C ASP A 287 12.42 11.73 23.03
N ALA A 288 12.48 12.79 23.84
CA ALA A 288 13.28 13.98 23.53
C ALA A 288 14.81 13.73 23.60
N GLU A 289 15.22 12.59 24.16
CA GLU A 289 16.63 12.18 24.27
C GLU A 289 17.04 11.21 23.13
N LEU A 290 16.11 10.89 22.21
CA LEU A 290 16.42 10.02 21.06
C LEU A 290 17.40 10.71 20.11
N PRO A 291 18.35 9.97 19.53
CA PRO A 291 19.23 10.48 18.49
C PRO A 291 18.49 10.94 17.24
N ASP A 292 19.13 11.79 16.44
CA ASP A 292 18.56 12.39 15.24
C ASP A 292 18.19 11.36 14.15
N TYR A 293 18.79 10.16 14.18
CA TYR A 293 18.44 9.09 13.24
C TYR A 293 17.10 8.39 13.51
N PHE A 294 16.39 8.76 14.57
CA PHE A 294 14.99 8.34 14.79
C PHE A 294 14.00 9.21 13.97
N VAL A 295 14.21 9.28 12.67
CA VAL A 295 13.32 10.00 11.75
C VAL A 295 12.00 9.26 11.55
N THR A 296 10.96 10.01 11.22
CA THR A 296 9.61 9.45 10.98
C THR A 296 9.11 9.84 9.59
N ALA A 297 8.07 9.17 9.11
CA ALA A 297 7.43 9.49 7.84
C ALA A 297 6.96 10.96 7.73
N MET A 298 6.68 11.61 8.87
CA MET A 298 6.20 13.00 8.92
C MET A 298 7.33 14.04 8.95
N THR A 299 8.56 13.63 9.33
CA THR A 299 9.73 14.52 9.43
C THR A 299 10.68 14.39 8.26
N LEU A 300 10.58 13.29 7.50
CA LEU A 300 11.45 12.98 6.37
C LEU A 300 11.10 13.84 5.14
N ASP A 301 12.12 14.39 4.46
CA ASP A 301 11.93 15.05 3.17
C ASP A 301 11.52 14.03 2.10
N TYR A 302 10.58 14.42 1.22
CA TYR A 302 10.05 13.53 0.20
C TYR A 302 11.13 13.06 -0.81
N ARG A 303 12.18 13.87 -1.04
CA ARG A 303 13.29 13.50 -1.94
C ARG A 303 14.11 12.38 -1.34
N GLN A 304 14.45 12.47 -0.05
CA GLN A 304 15.14 11.39 0.67
C GLN A 304 14.31 10.10 0.63
N ARG A 305 12.99 10.22 0.74
CA ARG A 305 12.07 9.09 0.62
C ARG A 305 12.10 8.45 -0.77
N ILE A 306 12.13 9.27 -1.82
CA ILE A 306 12.24 8.82 -3.21
C ILE A 306 13.62 8.24 -3.50
N ASP A 307 14.70 8.85 -3.03
CA ASP A 307 16.07 8.34 -3.21
C ASP A 307 16.23 6.97 -2.57
N MET A 308 15.67 6.75 -1.38
CA MET A 308 15.63 5.45 -0.73
C MET A 308 14.84 4.41 -1.55
N GLN A 309 13.69 4.78 -2.10
CA GLN A 309 12.93 3.89 -2.98
C GLN A 309 13.68 3.61 -4.29
N SER A 310 14.40 4.59 -4.83
CA SER A 310 15.16 4.47 -6.06
C SER A 310 16.28 3.44 -5.94
N VAL A 311 17.06 3.48 -4.85
CA VAL A 311 18.12 2.49 -4.65
C VAL A 311 17.54 1.07 -4.54
N TRP A 312 16.46 0.89 -3.81
CA TRP A 312 15.79 -0.40 -3.74
C TRP A 312 15.21 -0.85 -5.08
N GLN A 313 14.63 0.07 -5.88
CA GLN A 313 14.07 -0.27 -7.19
C GLN A 313 15.14 -0.77 -8.16
N THR A 314 16.40 -0.38 -7.99
CA THR A 314 17.51 -0.93 -8.79
C THR A 314 17.64 -2.45 -8.62
N HIS A 315 17.31 -2.97 -7.43
CA HIS A 315 17.45 -4.39 -7.09
C HIS A 315 16.14 -5.19 -7.15
N ILE A 316 15.00 -4.53 -7.35
CA ILE A 316 13.69 -5.16 -7.41
C ILE A 316 13.24 -5.31 -8.87
N ASP A 317 13.07 -6.56 -9.32
CA ASP A 317 12.62 -6.87 -10.69
C ASP A 317 11.13 -6.63 -10.90
N ALA A 318 10.29 -6.86 -9.91
CA ALA A 318 8.89 -6.43 -9.91
C ALA A 318 8.77 -4.93 -9.61
N SER A 319 8.01 -4.53 -8.60
CA SER A 319 7.84 -3.13 -8.23
C SER A 319 7.83 -2.97 -6.70
N ILE A 320 7.60 -1.76 -6.24
CA ILE A 320 7.62 -1.39 -4.81
C ILE A 320 6.35 -0.64 -4.47
N SER A 321 5.63 -1.11 -3.46
CA SER A 321 4.56 -0.33 -2.84
C SER A 321 5.16 0.73 -1.94
N SER A 322 4.90 1.98 -2.24
CA SER A 322 5.45 3.11 -1.49
C SER A 322 4.49 4.29 -1.45
N THR A 323 4.30 4.84 -0.24
CA THR A 323 3.48 6.02 -0.02
C THR A 323 4.34 7.13 0.58
N VAL A 324 4.42 8.27 -0.11
CA VAL A 324 5.05 9.47 0.43
C VAL A 324 4.00 10.26 1.22
N ASN A 325 4.20 10.34 2.53
CA ASN A 325 3.38 11.20 3.38
C ASN A 325 3.90 12.63 3.33
N VAL A 326 3.02 13.57 3.03
CA VAL A 326 3.38 15.00 2.95
C VAL A 326 2.46 15.83 3.84
N PRO A 327 2.97 16.95 4.41
CA PRO A 327 2.20 17.78 5.33
C PRO A 327 1.04 18.50 4.63
N ASN A 328 0.06 18.96 5.40
CA ASN A 328 -1.13 19.69 4.90
C ASN A 328 -0.77 20.89 4.01
N ARG A 329 0.34 21.59 4.30
CA ARG A 329 0.81 22.75 3.54
C ARG A 329 1.38 22.41 2.16
N PHE A 330 1.58 21.15 1.84
CA PHE A 330 2.12 20.70 0.55
C PHE A 330 1.18 21.14 -0.58
N THR A 331 1.74 21.71 -1.63
CA THR A 331 0.98 22.33 -2.73
C THR A 331 0.77 21.33 -3.89
N VAL A 332 -0.13 21.67 -4.80
CA VAL A 332 -0.32 20.91 -6.04
C VAL A 332 0.93 20.94 -6.92
N GLU A 333 1.66 22.07 -6.94
CA GLU A 333 2.91 22.17 -7.69
C GLU A 333 4.01 21.28 -7.10
N GLU A 334 4.13 21.22 -5.78
CA GLU A 334 5.04 20.28 -5.12
C GLU A 334 4.65 18.83 -5.41
N THR A 335 3.35 18.53 -5.55
CA THR A 335 2.86 17.20 -5.96
C THR A 335 3.28 16.86 -7.39
N GLU A 336 3.20 17.80 -8.33
CA GLU A 336 3.72 17.63 -9.69
C GLU A 336 5.24 17.37 -9.69
N ASN A 337 5.98 18.17 -8.93
CA ASN A 337 7.44 18.06 -8.81
C ASN A 337 7.86 16.72 -8.18
N LEU A 338 7.11 16.23 -7.20
CA LEU A 338 7.35 14.92 -6.59
C LEU A 338 7.18 13.79 -7.62
N TYR A 339 6.11 13.78 -8.40
CA TYR A 339 5.91 12.79 -9.46
C TYR A 339 7.02 12.84 -10.51
N MET A 340 7.43 14.05 -10.93
CA MET A 340 8.53 14.20 -11.90
C MET A 340 9.86 13.69 -11.33
N TYR A 341 10.17 14.02 -10.08
CA TYR A 341 11.37 13.53 -9.41
C TYR A 341 11.38 12.01 -9.27
N ALA A 342 10.25 11.41 -8.91
CA ALA A 342 10.11 9.95 -8.86
C ALA A 342 10.36 9.29 -10.22
N TYR A 343 9.84 9.86 -11.30
CA TYR A 343 10.11 9.38 -12.65
C TYR A 343 11.59 9.50 -13.05
N GLU A 344 12.21 10.64 -12.77
CA GLU A 344 13.63 10.91 -13.05
C GLU A 344 14.56 9.95 -12.29
N LYS A 345 14.16 9.56 -11.06
CA LYS A 345 14.89 8.60 -10.23
C LYS A 345 14.64 7.13 -10.61
N GLY A 346 13.86 6.87 -11.66
CA GLY A 346 13.65 5.52 -12.20
C GLY A 346 12.66 4.66 -11.42
N LEU A 347 11.81 5.25 -10.59
CA LEU A 347 10.76 4.51 -9.89
C LEU A 347 9.74 3.94 -10.88
N LYS A 348 9.16 2.79 -10.54
CA LYS A 348 8.07 2.16 -11.30
C LYS A 348 6.69 2.63 -10.89
N GLY A 349 6.55 3.10 -9.67
CA GLY A 349 5.30 3.65 -9.15
C GLY A 349 5.48 4.38 -7.84
N ILE A 350 4.53 5.25 -7.52
CA ILE A 350 4.51 6.00 -6.27
C ILE A 350 3.11 6.49 -5.94
N THR A 351 2.80 6.52 -4.66
CA THR A 351 1.57 7.11 -4.12
C THR A 351 1.91 8.27 -3.18
N ILE A 352 1.09 9.31 -3.18
CA ILE A 352 1.25 10.46 -2.29
C ILE A 352 0.02 10.54 -1.38
N PHE A 353 0.27 10.71 -0.10
CA PHE A 353 -0.78 10.94 0.89
C PHE A 353 -0.52 12.26 1.61
N ARG A 354 -1.33 13.29 1.31
CA ARG A 354 -1.25 14.59 1.97
C ARG A 354 -2.11 14.60 3.24
N ASP A 355 -1.54 15.05 4.34
CA ASP A 355 -2.31 15.29 5.57
C ASP A 355 -3.42 16.30 5.32
N GLY A 356 -4.64 16.00 5.80
CA GLY A 356 -5.82 16.83 5.57
C GLY A 356 -6.43 16.75 4.17
N CYS A 357 -6.06 15.76 3.33
CA CYS A 357 -6.83 15.44 2.12
C CYS A 357 -8.21 14.88 2.49
N ARG A 358 -9.12 14.79 1.52
CA ARG A 358 -10.51 14.33 1.77
C ARG A 358 -10.61 12.83 2.07
N ARG A 359 -9.56 12.05 1.82
CA ARG A 359 -9.49 10.64 2.20
C ARG A 359 -9.11 10.51 3.67
N ILE A 360 -9.84 9.69 4.41
CA ILE A 360 -9.52 9.38 5.81
C ILE A 360 -8.32 8.43 5.82
N GLY A 361 -7.23 8.84 6.45
CA GLY A 361 -6.04 8.00 6.61
C GLY A 361 -6.29 6.81 7.54
N ILE A 362 -5.63 5.69 7.26
CA ILE A 362 -5.68 4.48 8.10
C ILE A 362 -4.94 4.72 9.42
N LEU A 363 -3.85 5.51 9.37
CA LEU A 363 -3.06 5.92 10.53
C LEU A 363 -3.22 7.42 10.74
N ASN A 364 -3.65 7.84 11.91
CA ASN A 364 -3.80 9.24 12.28
C ASN A 364 -2.92 9.56 13.49
N THR A 365 -2.08 10.57 13.37
CA THR A 365 -1.31 11.18 14.46
C THR A 365 -1.93 12.49 14.95
N SER A 366 -2.91 13.03 14.19
CA SER A 366 -3.51 14.31 14.51
C SER A 366 -4.36 14.23 15.78
N GLU A 367 -4.12 15.15 16.68
CA GLU A 367 -5.09 15.57 17.67
C GLU A 367 -6.46 15.68 16.99
N LYS A 368 -7.43 14.90 17.45
CA LYS A 368 -8.81 15.12 17.05
C LYS A 368 -9.10 16.58 17.41
N LYS A 369 -9.28 17.46 16.42
CA LYS A 369 -9.95 18.73 16.67
C LYS A 369 -11.24 18.34 17.36
N GLU A 370 -11.40 18.72 18.61
CA GLU A 370 -12.66 18.53 19.33
C GLU A 370 -13.76 19.12 18.47
N ALA A 371 -14.58 18.25 17.90
CA ALA A 371 -15.76 18.69 17.17
C ALA A 371 -16.64 19.39 18.20
N LYS A 372 -16.87 20.68 18.00
CA LYS A 372 -17.69 21.51 18.86
C LYS A 372 -19.02 20.82 19.06
N LYS A 373 -19.33 20.42 20.29
CA LYS A 373 -20.65 19.90 20.63
C LYS A 373 -21.64 21.07 20.43
N LEU A 374 -22.38 21.02 19.34
CA LEU A 374 -23.51 21.92 19.14
C LEU A 374 -24.65 21.46 20.03
N SER A 375 -25.09 22.31 20.93
CA SER A 375 -26.30 22.06 21.73
C SER A 375 -27.53 22.14 20.83
N ALA A 376 -28.49 21.23 21.07
CA ALA A 376 -29.79 21.26 20.40
C ALA A 376 -30.48 22.63 20.62
N GLY A 377 -30.53 23.46 19.55
CA GLY A 377 -31.14 24.78 19.60
C GLY A 377 -30.43 25.86 18.78
N GLU A 378 -29.16 25.68 18.45
CA GLU A 378 -28.44 26.59 17.54
C GLU A 378 -28.53 26.06 16.10
N GLY A 379 -29.00 26.88 15.16
CA GLY A 379 -29.10 26.53 13.76
C GLY A 379 -27.72 26.16 13.18
N LEU A 380 -27.63 25.00 12.52
CA LEU A 380 -26.42 24.54 11.87
C LEU A 380 -26.00 25.50 10.76
N LYS A 381 -24.73 25.87 10.73
CA LYS A 381 -24.13 26.61 9.60
C LYS A 381 -23.81 25.62 8.48
N ARG A 382 -23.73 26.14 7.25
CA ARG A 382 -23.40 25.32 6.09
C ARG A 382 -22.08 24.58 6.30
N GLY A 383 -22.12 23.24 6.20
CA GLY A 383 -20.98 22.35 6.43
C GLY A 383 -20.84 21.83 7.87
N GLU A 384 -21.69 22.26 8.80
CA GLU A 384 -21.76 21.69 10.13
C GLU A 384 -22.69 20.49 10.15
N ILE A 385 -22.34 19.45 10.91
CA ILE A 385 -23.17 18.25 11.13
C ILE A 385 -23.25 17.93 12.62
N LEU A 386 -24.41 17.42 13.06
CA LEU A 386 -24.57 16.91 14.42
C LEU A 386 -23.67 15.70 14.64
N LEU A 387 -23.06 15.63 15.81
CA LEU A 387 -22.32 14.44 16.25
C LEU A 387 -23.27 13.34 16.68
N VAL A 388 -22.91 12.10 16.39
CA VAL A 388 -23.62 10.94 16.95
C VAL A 388 -23.22 10.84 18.41
N THR A 389 -24.19 10.75 19.30
CA THR A 389 -23.98 10.53 20.74
C THR A 389 -23.78 9.04 21.00
N ASP A 390 -23.10 8.72 22.13
CA ASP A 390 -22.88 7.33 22.53
C ASP A 390 -24.19 6.61 22.90
N ASP A 391 -25.18 7.36 23.39
CA ASP A 391 -26.52 6.87 23.69
C ASP A 391 -27.47 7.18 22.54
N VAL A 392 -27.95 6.14 21.85
CA VAL A 392 -28.91 6.26 20.75
C VAL A 392 -30.05 5.23 20.90
N VAL A 393 -31.26 5.61 20.46
CA VAL A 393 -32.41 4.69 20.40
C VAL A 393 -32.63 4.24 18.97
N GLY A 394 -32.65 2.93 18.72
CA GLY A 394 -32.75 2.36 17.39
C GLY A 394 -34.06 1.65 17.09
N LYS A 395 -34.52 1.74 15.83
CA LYS A 395 -35.56 0.91 15.28
C LYS A 395 -35.02 0.10 14.12
N LYS A 396 -35.28 -1.22 14.10
CA LYS A 396 -34.94 -2.13 13.01
C LYS A 396 -36.17 -2.62 12.28
N ARG A 397 -36.17 -2.58 10.95
CA ARG A 397 -37.19 -3.22 10.10
C ARG A 397 -36.50 -4.09 9.04
N LYS A 398 -37.14 -5.21 8.74
CA LYS A 398 -36.86 -6.01 7.55
C LYS A 398 -37.88 -5.61 6.47
N LEU A 399 -37.38 -5.22 5.31
CA LEU A 399 -38.17 -4.88 4.13
C LEU A 399 -37.97 -5.98 3.09
N THR A 400 -39.04 -6.37 2.41
CA THR A 400 -38.97 -7.30 1.26
C THR A 400 -39.05 -6.46 0.00
N THR A 401 -38.08 -6.65 -0.91
CA THR A 401 -37.96 -5.97 -2.19
C THR A 401 -37.94 -7.00 -3.32
N GLY A 402 -38.15 -6.57 -4.56
CA GLY A 402 -38.05 -7.46 -5.73
C GLY A 402 -36.69 -8.16 -5.87
N CYS A 403 -35.62 -7.58 -5.29
CA CYS A 403 -34.26 -8.15 -5.27
C CYS A 403 -33.96 -8.98 -4.01
N GLY A 404 -34.94 -9.25 -3.13
CA GLY A 404 -34.72 -9.95 -1.87
C GLY A 404 -35.05 -9.13 -0.64
N SER A 405 -34.48 -9.49 0.53
CA SER A 405 -34.73 -8.78 1.78
C SER A 405 -33.65 -7.75 2.10
N LEU A 406 -34.08 -6.64 2.68
CA LEU A 406 -33.27 -5.53 3.15
C LEU A 406 -33.53 -5.31 4.63
N HIS A 407 -32.48 -5.08 5.40
CA HIS A 407 -32.56 -4.63 6.79
C HIS A 407 -32.24 -3.13 6.87
N CYS A 408 -33.16 -2.38 7.44
CA CYS A 408 -33.01 -0.97 7.72
C CYS A 408 -32.96 -0.77 9.26
N ILE A 409 -31.95 -0.08 9.74
CA ILE A 409 -31.81 0.36 11.14
C ILE A 409 -31.74 1.89 11.10
N ALA A 410 -32.57 2.55 11.90
CA ALA A 410 -32.54 3.99 12.10
C ALA A 410 -32.23 4.27 13.57
N LEU A 411 -31.23 5.11 13.82
CA LEU A 411 -30.77 5.50 15.15
C LEU A 411 -31.14 6.97 15.41
N PHE A 412 -31.74 7.24 16.54
CA PHE A 412 -32.25 8.55 16.92
C PHE A 412 -31.61 9.02 18.22
N ASP A 413 -31.44 10.31 18.34
CA ASP A 413 -31.10 10.94 19.61
C ASP A 413 -32.24 10.73 20.63
N PRO A 414 -31.98 10.17 21.83
CA PRO A 414 -33.02 9.85 22.79
C PRO A 414 -33.70 11.09 23.42
N HIS A 415 -33.03 12.26 23.36
CA HIS A 415 -33.54 13.49 23.97
C HIS A 415 -34.30 14.37 22.99
N THR A 416 -33.82 14.44 21.74
CA THR A 416 -34.40 15.31 20.70
C THR A 416 -35.29 14.56 19.73
N GLY A 417 -35.14 13.23 19.64
CA GLY A 417 -35.82 12.41 18.63
C GLY A 417 -35.26 12.61 17.21
N ALA A 418 -34.18 13.37 17.04
CA ALA A 418 -33.56 13.60 15.75
C ALA A 418 -32.95 12.33 15.18
N LEU A 419 -33.12 12.08 13.86
CA LEU A 419 -32.44 10.98 13.19
C LEU A 419 -30.94 11.30 13.07
N LEU A 420 -30.11 10.42 13.63
CA LEU A 420 -28.67 10.57 13.61
C LEU A 420 -28.01 9.68 12.56
N GLU A 421 -28.42 8.41 12.49
CA GLU A 421 -27.81 7.44 11.60
C GLU A 421 -28.83 6.46 11.01
N THR A 422 -28.54 6.02 9.81
CA THR A 422 -29.24 4.90 9.19
C THR A 422 -28.24 3.84 8.76
N TYR A 423 -28.61 2.56 8.85
CA TYR A 423 -27.86 1.44 8.34
C TYR A 423 -28.76 0.60 7.45
N LEU A 424 -28.40 0.52 6.18
CA LEU A 424 -29.03 -0.35 5.21
C LEU A 424 -28.12 -1.53 4.96
N SER A 425 -28.58 -2.74 5.23
CA SER A 425 -27.80 -3.95 5.00
C SER A 425 -28.59 -4.97 4.21
N LYS A 426 -27.88 -5.72 3.39
CA LYS A 426 -28.42 -6.80 2.58
C LYS A 426 -28.97 -7.93 3.48
N GLY A 427 -30.12 -8.47 3.12
CA GLY A 427 -30.62 -9.74 3.64
C GLY A 427 -29.97 -10.94 2.91
N SER A 428 -30.69 -12.07 2.88
CA SER A 428 -30.15 -13.34 2.36
C SER A 428 -29.82 -13.35 0.85
N THR A 429 -30.49 -12.52 0.03
CA THR A 429 -30.30 -12.46 -1.43
C THR A 429 -30.60 -11.05 -1.96
N GLY A 430 -29.88 -10.60 -3.01
CA GLY A 430 -30.21 -9.38 -3.76
C GLY A 430 -29.46 -8.10 -3.30
N GLY A 431 -29.40 -7.09 -4.17
CA GLY A 431 -28.90 -5.75 -3.94
C GLY A 431 -27.39 -5.58 -3.95
N CYS A 432 -26.93 -4.41 -4.41
CA CYS A 432 -25.51 -4.03 -4.34
C CYS A 432 -25.18 -3.52 -2.93
N ASN A 433 -24.33 -4.24 -2.19
CA ASN A 433 -23.97 -3.88 -0.82
C ASN A 433 -23.30 -2.49 -0.73
N ASN A 434 -22.43 -2.16 -1.69
CA ASN A 434 -21.73 -0.87 -1.71
C ASN A 434 -22.71 0.30 -1.95
N PHE A 435 -23.71 0.11 -2.82
CA PHE A 435 -24.76 1.11 -3.04
C PHE A 435 -25.59 1.32 -1.76
N MET A 436 -25.97 0.25 -1.07
CA MET A 436 -26.71 0.32 0.18
C MET A 436 -25.96 1.05 1.28
N VAL A 437 -24.66 0.76 1.43
CA VAL A 437 -23.80 1.44 2.40
C VAL A 437 -23.63 2.92 2.02
N GLY A 438 -23.41 3.22 0.75
CA GLY A 438 -23.30 4.60 0.26
C GLY A 438 -24.57 5.42 0.50
N LEU A 439 -25.73 4.88 0.14
CA LEU A 439 -27.02 5.50 0.39
C LEU A 439 -27.28 5.72 1.88
N SER A 440 -26.99 4.73 2.71
CA SER A 440 -27.10 4.81 4.15
C SER A 440 -26.30 5.96 4.75
N ARG A 441 -25.04 6.10 4.33
CA ARG A 441 -24.15 7.20 4.76
C ARG A 441 -24.65 8.57 4.30
N MET A 442 -25.18 8.67 3.07
CA MET A 442 -25.74 9.92 2.55
C MET A 442 -26.98 10.35 3.33
N ILE A 443 -27.89 9.44 3.64
CA ILE A 443 -29.06 9.72 4.48
C ILE A 443 -28.62 10.19 5.87
N SER A 444 -27.67 9.50 6.49
CA SER A 444 -27.14 9.86 7.82
C SER A 444 -26.52 11.26 7.84
N ILE A 445 -25.68 11.59 6.85
CA ILE A 445 -25.03 12.90 6.75
C ILE A 445 -26.09 13.99 6.50
N SER A 446 -27.06 13.74 5.61
CA SER A 446 -28.11 14.72 5.30
C SER A 446 -28.96 15.02 6.55
N ALA A 447 -29.38 14.01 7.29
CA ALA A 447 -30.15 14.19 8.53
C ALA A 447 -29.35 14.95 9.59
N ARG A 448 -28.08 14.60 9.83
CA ARG A 448 -27.20 15.30 10.76
C ARG A 448 -26.84 16.71 10.31
N GLY A 449 -26.87 16.99 9.00
CA GLY A 449 -26.71 18.32 8.41
C GLY A 449 -27.95 19.20 8.50
N GLY A 450 -29.02 18.71 9.15
CA GLY A 450 -30.24 19.50 9.40
C GLY A 450 -31.26 19.44 8.27
N ILE A 451 -31.13 18.53 7.31
CA ILE A 451 -32.16 18.27 6.30
C ILE A 451 -33.26 17.40 6.96
N ASP A 452 -34.50 17.82 6.89
CA ASP A 452 -35.63 17.06 7.45
C ASP A 452 -35.84 15.75 6.70
N ILE A 453 -36.46 14.78 7.41
CA ILE A 453 -36.65 13.43 6.88
C ILE A 453 -37.61 13.44 5.69
N GLU A 454 -38.65 14.27 5.71
CA GLU A 454 -39.60 14.37 4.61
C GLU A 454 -38.89 14.82 3.33
N THR A 455 -38.04 15.83 3.39
CA THR A 455 -37.23 16.28 2.24
C THR A 455 -36.30 15.17 1.71
N ILE A 456 -35.65 14.39 2.59
CA ILE A 456 -34.81 13.26 2.18
C ILE A 456 -35.66 12.19 1.47
N VAL A 457 -36.85 11.85 2.02
CA VAL A 457 -37.77 10.86 1.46
C VAL A 457 -38.28 11.32 0.10
N ASP A 458 -38.66 12.59 -0.06
CA ASP A 458 -39.15 13.15 -1.33
C ASP A 458 -38.06 13.11 -2.43
N GLN A 459 -36.80 13.41 -2.08
CA GLN A 459 -35.70 13.25 -3.03
C GLN A 459 -35.45 11.81 -3.44
N LEU A 460 -35.57 10.87 -2.52
CA LEU A 460 -35.42 9.44 -2.84
C LEU A 460 -36.59 8.93 -3.69
N ASN A 461 -37.81 9.35 -3.41
CA ASN A 461 -38.99 8.99 -4.18
C ASN A 461 -38.98 9.56 -5.61
N SER A 462 -38.36 10.75 -5.79
CA SER A 462 -38.26 11.38 -7.12
C SER A 462 -37.26 10.65 -8.05
N SER A 463 -36.45 9.74 -7.53
CA SER A 463 -35.48 8.94 -8.31
C SER A 463 -36.14 7.82 -9.15
N GLY A 464 -37.47 7.62 -9.01
CA GLY A 464 -38.23 6.62 -9.75
C GLY A 464 -38.20 5.23 -9.12
N SER A 465 -38.97 4.30 -9.70
CA SER A 465 -39.04 2.90 -9.24
C SER A 465 -37.91 2.06 -9.82
N CYS A 466 -37.42 1.11 -9.03
CA CYS A 466 -36.43 0.16 -9.49
C CYS A 466 -36.99 -0.74 -10.60
N PRO A 467 -36.33 -0.93 -11.75
CA PRO A 467 -36.80 -1.80 -12.83
C PRO A 467 -36.97 -3.29 -12.43
N SER A 468 -36.32 -3.67 -11.31
CA SER A 468 -36.41 -5.03 -10.76
C SER A 468 -37.55 -5.22 -9.76
N TYR A 469 -38.44 -4.23 -9.65
CA TYR A 469 -39.59 -4.28 -8.74
C TYR A 469 -40.84 -4.66 -9.46
#